data_f0f46c45e225d3ff3dc544d5f61150ab
#
_entry.id   f0f46c45e225d3ff3dc544d5f61150ab
#
_cell.length_a   1.000
_cell.length_b   1.000
_cell.length_c   1.000
_cell.angle_alpha   90.00
_cell.angle_beta   90.00
_cell.angle_gamma   90.00
#
_symmetry.space_group_name_H-M   'P 1'
#
loop_
_entity.id
_entity.type
_entity.pdbx_description
1 polymer ?
#
loop_
_entity_poly.entity_id
_entity_poly.type
_entity_poly.pdbx_seq_one_letter_code
_entity_poly.pdbx_strand_id
1 'polypeptide(L)'
;ASLTLSACGGSSTSKASPEPVIPTNTAPTDIAVSNIAVDENVMGAFIGTLSATDADSGDTFTYTTDNELFAITGDELSLKTDAKANFENTESLAANITVTDSGGLSFSKELTITVNDLLDTYKFESKLITGESSVGYTGQIARHALISELTSYIGAGLQADIDANLFADKQAVIDKLNSYFRTTSNQYENNFSLNFLSDTKQPFITDISSSAKNLVGKIAGNDATRMRKDWTDGTSFVGAGAGMTPETLVDAYFDQLADNAVDANIRLDEATNSPITKVYVNTDGTDLKQLLQKFLLMSITYSQATDDYLDEGLAIDNVDPRGTGKADTALEHGFDEGFGYFGAARNYLEYTDKEIAGKVDADDATTGRIDWSGKHDTDGDGLFDLTSEVNLGSSANAAKRDIGSASNANPTDFTKDAMEAFLAARKIINDNVGSVFTAEQTTALEAHRDIVVNAWEKAIAATVIHYINDLRSDLDKSGDDYNYEDVAKHWSEMKGFALGLQFNPHSPITDAQFAEIHVHFGQKPVLLPFGSADRTALTIYIADLEKARDILQEALGLDADNVANW
;
A
#
# COMPACT_ATOMS: atom_id res chain seq x y z
N ALA A 1 -46.83 111.10 39.59
CA ALA A 1 -46.95 110.04 40.55
C ALA A 1 -46.31 108.76 39.97
N SER A 2 -45.21 108.41 40.48
CA SER A 2 -44.45 107.24 40.06
C SER A 2 -44.42 106.23 41.21
N LEU A 3 -44.85 105.02 40.94
CA LEU A 3 -44.69 103.91 41.87
C LEU A 3 -43.54 103.02 41.40
N THR A 4 -42.58 102.83 42.23
CA THR A 4 -41.52 101.87 42.07
C THR A 4 -41.88 100.57 42.80
N LEU A 5 -41.90 99.43 42.10
CA LEU A 5 -41.96 98.12 42.73
C LEU A 5 -40.59 97.49 42.71
N SER A 6 -40.13 97.17 43.89
CA SER A 6 -38.88 96.38 44.06
C SER A 6 -39.18 94.89 43.99
N ALA A 7 -38.61 94.17 43.08
CA ALA A 7 -38.70 92.74 43.00
C ALA A 7 -37.44 92.08 43.54
N CYS A 8 -37.62 91.24 44.56
CA CYS A 8 -36.59 90.42 45.16
C CYS A 8 -36.28 89.20 44.25
N GLY A 9 -35.09 89.12 43.66
CA GLY A 9 -34.67 88.02 42.84
C GLY A 9 -34.03 86.91 43.68
N GLY A 10 -34.68 85.76 43.73
CA GLY A 10 -34.10 84.54 44.25
C GLY A 10 -33.37 83.83 43.14
N SER A 11 -32.03 83.72 43.28
CA SER A 11 -31.20 82.99 42.38
C SER A 11 -31.30 81.51 42.71
N SER A 12 -32.01 80.72 41.88
CA SER A 12 -31.94 79.26 41.92
C SER A 12 -30.84 78.79 40.96
N THR A 13 -29.75 78.42 41.50
CA THR A 13 -28.69 77.64 40.75
C THR A 13 -29.21 76.24 40.46
N SER A 14 -29.74 76.01 39.24
CA SER A 14 -29.98 74.67 38.73
C SER A 14 -28.61 73.99 38.52
N LYS A 15 -28.27 73.00 39.37
CA LYS A 15 -27.22 72.06 39.04
C LYS A 15 -27.59 71.38 37.74
N ALA A 16 -26.80 71.59 36.70
CA ALA A 16 -26.85 70.76 35.51
C ALA A 16 -26.62 69.33 35.94
N SER A 17 -27.54 68.43 35.60
CA SER A 17 -27.29 66.98 35.72
C SER A 17 -26.10 66.67 34.87
N PRO A 18 -25.13 65.88 35.34
CA PRO A 18 -24.04 65.46 34.49
C PRO A 18 -24.60 64.73 33.28
N GLU A 19 -24.17 65.12 32.08
CA GLU A 19 -24.45 64.33 30.86
C GLU A 19 -24.00 62.89 31.11
N PRO A 20 -24.83 61.92 30.68
CA PRO A 20 -24.37 60.52 30.76
C PRO A 20 -23.10 60.40 29.97
N VAL A 21 -22.03 60.03 30.64
CA VAL A 21 -20.78 59.65 30.00
C VAL A 21 -21.07 58.40 29.22
N ILE A 22 -21.23 58.51 27.89
CA ILE A 22 -21.29 57.36 27.01
C ILE A 22 -19.90 56.72 27.11
N PRO A 23 -19.82 55.47 27.56
CA PRO A 23 -18.54 54.78 27.55
C PRO A 23 -17.94 54.83 26.13
N THR A 24 -16.75 55.36 25.99
CA THR A 24 -16.05 55.31 24.69
C THR A 24 -15.59 53.88 24.44
N ASN A 25 -16.08 53.30 23.34
CA ASN A 25 -15.65 51.96 22.89
C ASN A 25 -14.13 51.96 22.74
N THR A 26 -13.46 50.91 23.26
CA THR A 26 -12.03 50.61 23.14
C THR A 26 -11.86 49.37 22.29
N ALA A 27 -10.72 49.26 21.58
CA ALA A 27 -10.45 48.08 20.77
C ALA A 27 -10.03 46.90 21.65
N PRO A 28 -10.33 45.67 21.20
CA PRO A 28 -9.74 44.47 21.80
C PRO A 28 -8.22 44.57 21.91
N THR A 29 -7.64 43.97 22.94
CA THR A 29 -6.21 44.07 23.26
C THR A 29 -5.45 42.77 23.13
N ASP A 30 -6.13 41.63 23.07
CA ASP A 30 -5.51 40.31 22.86
C ASP A 30 -6.51 39.32 22.24
N ILE A 31 -5.96 38.29 21.59
CA ILE A 31 -6.66 37.11 21.04
C ILE A 31 -5.99 35.86 21.60
N ALA A 32 -6.80 34.92 22.07
CA ALA A 32 -6.35 33.60 22.49
C ALA A 32 -7.19 32.50 21.82
N VAL A 33 -6.64 31.32 21.69
CA VAL A 33 -7.33 30.10 21.26
C VAL A 33 -7.21 29.04 22.35
N SER A 34 -8.24 28.25 22.55
CA SER A 34 -8.30 27.26 23.64
C SER A 34 -7.28 26.12 23.49
N ASN A 35 -6.80 25.85 22.26
CA ASN A 35 -5.77 24.90 21.95
C ASN A 35 -4.89 25.46 20.82
N ILE A 36 -3.58 25.23 20.89
CA ILE A 36 -2.57 25.71 19.92
C ILE A 36 -1.92 24.57 19.14
N ALA A 37 -2.55 23.40 19.08
CA ALA A 37 -2.05 22.26 18.35
C ALA A 37 -3.13 21.60 17.50
N VAL A 38 -2.73 21.00 16.40
CA VAL A 38 -3.59 20.24 15.49
C VAL A 38 -2.86 18.98 15.09
N ASP A 39 -3.58 17.85 15.00
CA ASP A 39 -3.01 16.63 14.46
C ASP A 39 -2.92 16.77 12.93
N GLU A 40 -1.82 16.30 12.37
CA GLU A 40 -1.67 16.23 10.93
C GLU A 40 -2.63 15.18 10.31
N ASN A 41 -2.75 15.23 8.97
CA ASN A 41 -3.53 14.29 8.17
C ASN A 41 -5.04 14.23 8.46
N VAL A 42 -5.57 15.12 9.29
CA VAL A 42 -7.00 15.28 9.56
C VAL A 42 -7.58 16.39 8.71
N MET A 43 -8.45 16.04 7.75
CA MET A 43 -9.13 17.01 6.90
C MET A 43 -10.08 17.87 7.72
N GLY A 44 -10.01 19.20 7.57
CA GLY A 44 -10.88 20.13 8.29
C GLY A 44 -10.71 20.11 9.81
N ALA A 45 -9.55 19.74 10.32
CA ALA A 45 -9.28 19.54 11.74
C ALA A 45 -9.69 20.76 12.57
N PHE A 46 -10.49 20.53 13.62
CA PHE A 46 -10.80 21.54 14.62
C PHE A 46 -9.55 21.84 15.47
N ILE A 47 -9.24 23.14 15.64
CA ILE A 47 -8.09 23.58 16.40
C ILE A 47 -8.52 24.01 17.80
N GLY A 48 -9.45 24.96 17.88
CA GLY A 48 -9.91 25.45 19.17
C GLY A 48 -10.89 26.61 19.08
N THR A 49 -11.35 27.07 20.24
CA THR A 49 -12.27 28.20 20.38
C THR A 49 -11.49 29.47 20.63
N LEU A 50 -11.75 30.50 19.82
CA LEU A 50 -11.15 31.83 19.93
C LEU A 50 -11.83 32.64 21.06
N SER A 51 -11.04 33.47 21.70
CA SER A 51 -11.51 34.45 22.69
C SER A 51 -10.72 35.76 22.55
N ALA A 52 -11.36 36.88 22.90
CA ALA A 52 -10.71 38.19 22.91
C ALA A 52 -10.69 38.79 24.32
N THR A 53 -9.71 39.64 24.56
CA THR A 53 -9.63 40.48 25.78
C THR A 53 -10.00 41.89 25.40
N ASP A 54 -11.02 42.43 26.08
CA ASP A 54 -11.49 43.82 25.92
C ASP A 54 -11.77 44.48 27.28
N ALA A 55 -11.62 45.78 27.34
CA ALA A 55 -11.93 46.57 28.53
C ALA A 55 -13.45 46.86 28.68
N ASP A 56 -14.21 46.79 27.60
CA ASP A 56 -15.62 47.09 27.57
C ASP A 56 -16.46 45.85 27.89
N SER A 57 -17.11 45.87 29.03
CA SER A 57 -17.90 44.72 29.50
C SER A 57 -19.19 44.61 28.71
N GLY A 58 -19.37 43.45 28.05
CA GLY A 58 -20.59 43.14 27.30
C GLY A 58 -20.45 43.21 25.78
N ASP A 59 -19.26 43.50 25.28
CA ASP A 59 -18.98 43.43 23.85
C ASP A 59 -19.09 42.00 23.31
N THR A 60 -19.54 41.93 22.07
CA THR A 60 -19.55 40.72 21.26
C THR A 60 -18.47 40.83 20.19
N PHE A 61 -17.89 39.69 19.84
CA PHE A 61 -16.73 39.63 18.95
C PHE A 61 -17.05 38.86 17.67
N THR A 62 -16.47 39.32 16.57
CA THR A 62 -16.40 38.58 15.32
C THR A 62 -14.96 38.34 14.95
N TYR A 63 -14.65 37.15 14.48
CA TYR A 63 -13.27 36.72 14.12
C TYR A 63 -13.18 36.46 12.62
N THR A 64 -12.05 36.87 12.04
CA THR A 64 -11.73 36.61 10.63
C THR A 64 -10.26 36.22 10.51
N THR A 65 -9.89 35.52 9.41
CA THR A 65 -8.53 35.22 9.02
C THR A 65 -8.31 35.52 7.55
N ASP A 66 -7.11 35.94 7.18
CA ASP A 66 -6.68 36.16 5.80
C ASP A 66 -5.89 34.95 5.24
N ASN A 67 -5.58 33.98 6.09
CA ASN A 67 -4.87 32.78 5.68
C ASN A 67 -5.87 31.73 5.14
N GLU A 68 -5.68 31.39 3.86
CA GLU A 68 -6.57 30.47 3.13
C GLU A 68 -6.58 29.03 3.64
N LEU A 69 -5.64 28.65 4.50
CA LEU A 69 -5.59 27.32 5.12
C LEU A 69 -6.65 27.13 6.21
N PHE A 70 -7.06 28.25 6.87
CA PHE A 70 -7.96 28.21 8.01
C PHE A 70 -9.39 28.61 7.67
N ALA A 71 -10.33 28.13 8.47
CA ALA A 71 -11.73 28.53 8.50
C ALA A 71 -12.14 28.93 9.91
N ILE A 72 -13.00 29.97 10.02
CA ILE A 72 -13.58 30.38 11.28
C ILE A 72 -15.10 30.35 11.15
N THR A 73 -15.76 29.64 12.06
CA THR A 73 -17.23 29.57 12.16
C THR A 73 -17.66 30.01 13.55
N GLY A 74 -18.20 31.24 13.63
CA GLY A 74 -18.45 31.88 14.94
C GLY A 74 -17.14 32.22 15.64
N ASP A 75 -16.82 31.50 16.70
CA ASP A 75 -15.57 31.57 17.46
C ASP A 75 -14.71 30.28 17.32
N GLU A 76 -15.12 29.33 16.49
CA GLU A 76 -14.37 28.08 16.25
C GLU A 76 -13.36 28.27 15.13
N LEU A 77 -12.07 28.02 15.44
CA LEU A 77 -10.96 27.97 14.48
C LEU A 77 -10.72 26.51 14.07
N SER A 78 -10.70 26.26 12.78
CA SER A 78 -10.36 24.96 12.18
C SER A 78 -9.54 25.12 10.91
N LEU A 79 -8.98 24.03 10.39
CA LEU A 79 -8.55 23.98 8.99
C LEU A 79 -9.79 24.01 8.08
N LYS A 80 -9.65 24.44 6.81
CA LYS A 80 -10.72 24.31 5.81
C LYS A 80 -11.05 22.83 5.58
N THR A 81 -12.26 22.53 5.19
CA THR A 81 -12.77 21.17 4.99
C THR A 81 -12.02 20.37 3.93
N ASP A 82 -11.32 21.05 3.02
CA ASP A 82 -10.47 20.51 1.95
C ASP A 82 -8.96 20.65 2.26
N ALA A 83 -8.59 21.04 3.47
CA ALA A 83 -7.21 21.23 3.92
C ALA A 83 -6.87 20.34 5.11
N LYS A 84 -5.63 19.85 5.15
CA LYS A 84 -5.01 19.14 6.27
C LYS A 84 -3.65 19.72 6.57
N ALA A 85 -3.18 19.60 7.81
CA ALA A 85 -1.79 19.82 8.17
C ALA A 85 -0.95 18.61 7.75
N ASN A 86 0.36 18.83 7.55
CA ASN A 86 1.34 17.77 7.31
C ASN A 86 2.63 18.20 8.02
N PHE A 87 3.06 17.38 8.99
CA PHE A 87 4.21 17.68 9.85
C PHE A 87 5.53 17.66 9.07
N GLU A 88 5.67 16.74 8.09
CA GLU A 88 6.87 16.62 7.25
C GLU A 88 7.08 17.87 6.38
N ASN A 89 6.01 18.61 6.07
CA ASN A 89 6.10 19.87 5.35
C ASN A 89 6.36 21.04 6.27
N THR A 90 5.72 21.06 7.46
CA THR A 90 5.90 22.14 8.45
C THR A 90 5.45 21.72 9.84
N GLU A 91 6.30 21.95 10.84
CA GLU A 91 6.02 21.65 12.25
C GLU A 91 5.03 22.64 12.90
N SER A 92 4.71 23.75 12.23
CA SER A 92 3.77 24.76 12.73
C SER A 92 3.14 25.58 11.62
N LEU A 93 1.91 26.04 11.86
CA LEU A 93 1.11 26.88 10.96
C LEU A 93 0.90 28.25 11.59
N ALA A 94 1.06 29.32 10.81
CA ALA A 94 0.81 30.69 11.24
C ALA A 94 -0.65 31.06 10.90
N ALA A 95 -1.46 31.37 11.92
CA ALA A 95 -2.85 31.81 11.78
C ALA A 95 -2.96 33.29 12.14
N ASN A 96 -3.11 34.16 11.14
CA ASN A 96 -3.37 35.59 11.35
C ASN A 96 -4.87 35.79 11.64
N ILE A 97 -5.22 36.08 12.89
CA ILE A 97 -6.59 36.28 13.33
C ILE A 97 -6.85 37.75 13.60
N THR A 98 -7.94 38.25 13.08
CA THR A 98 -8.45 39.58 13.39
C THR A 98 -9.76 39.44 14.14
N VAL A 99 -9.84 40.06 15.32
CA VAL A 99 -11.07 40.21 16.08
C VAL A 99 -11.61 41.63 15.90
N THR A 100 -12.93 41.75 15.77
CA THR A 100 -13.66 43.04 15.72
C THR A 100 -14.75 43.00 16.78
N ASP A 101 -14.79 44.06 17.62
CA ASP A 101 -15.81 44.26 18.65
C ASP A 101 -17.14 44.74 18.10
N SER A 102 -18.16 44.82 18.95
CA SER A 102 -19.49 45.31 18.58
C SER A 102 -19.54 46.79 18.21
N GLY A 103 -18.54 47.59 18.60
CA GLY A 103 -18.35 48.99 18.24
C GLY A 103 -17.60 49.21 16.93
N GLY A 104 -17.06 48.17 16.31
CA GLY A 104 -16.35 48.17 15.03
C GLY A 104 -14.85 48.43 15.11
N LEU A 105 -14.23 48.39 16.32
CA LEU A 105 -12.80 48.47 16.47
C LEU A 105 -12.18 47.09 16.40
N SER A 106 -10.95 47.00 15.87
CA SER A 106 -10.32 45.68 15.58
C SER A 106 -8.92 45.59 16.16
N PHE A 107 -8.53 44.33 16.45
CA PHE A 107 -7.18 43.95 16.82
C PHE A 107 -6.77 42.68 16.04
N SER A 108 -5.51 42.61 15.63
CA SER A 108 -5.01 41.44 14.89
C SER A 108 -3.82 40.82 15.61
N LYS A 109 -3.74 39.49 15.60
CA LYS A 109 -2.67 38.71 16.19
C LYS A 109 -2.35 37.47 15.37
N GLU A 110 -1.06 37.20 15.19
CA GLU A 110 -0.61 35.92 14.67
C GLU A 110 -0.59 34.88 15.80
N LEU A 111 -1.26 33.77 15.59
CA LEU A 111 -1.21 32.59 16.45
C LEU A 111 -0.36 31.51 15.77
N THR A 112 0.58 30.93 16.48
CA THR A 112 1.35 29.77 16.02
C THR A 112 0.62 28.50 16.47
N ILE A 113 0.19 27.69 15.51
CA ILE A 113 -0.47 26.40 15.73
C ILE A 113 0.57 25.32 15.49
N THR A 114 0.89 24.55 16.51
CA THR A 114 1.82 23.40 16.39
C THR A 114 1.11 22.28 15.62
N VAL A 115 1.80 21.65 14.69
CA VAL A 115 1.36 20.41 14.05
C VAL A 115 1.90 19.25 14.86
N ASN A 116 1.03 18.36 15.31
CA ASN A 116 1.46 17.15 16.00
C ASN A 116 1.88 16.12 14.95
N ASP A 117 3.10 15.60 15.10
CA ASP A 117 3.66 14.49 14.34
C ASP A 117 2.89 13.21 14.70
N LEU A 118 2.18 12.64 13.75
CA LEU A 118 1.58 11.32 13.85
C LEU A 118 2.51 10.32 13.19
N LEU A 119 2.50 9.09 13.66
CA LEU A 119 3.30 8.02 13.07
C LEU A 119 2.63 7.54 11.78
N ASP A 120 2.88 8.20 10.67
CA ASP A 120 2.27 7.91 9.37
C ASP A 120 3.29 7.58 8.26
N THR A 121 4.55 7.91 8.48
CA THR A 121 5.66 7.66 7.56
C THR A 121 6.61 6.61 8.12
N TYR A 122 7.04 5.64 7.30
CA TYR A 122 7.98 4.58 7.70
C TYR A 122 9.41 5.13 7.77
N LYS A 123 9.63 5.98 8.78
CA LYS A 123 10.89 6.70 9.04
C LYS A 123 11.25 6.55 10.50
N PHE A 124 12.38 5.90 10.78
CA PHE A 124 12.85 5.62 12.13
C PHE A 124 14.31 6.02 12.27
N GLU A 125 14.59 6.91 13.22
CA GLU A 125 15.95 7.28 13.56
C GLU A 125 16.63 6.21 14.41
N SER A 126 17.90 6.00 14.15
CA SER A 126 18.73 5.08 14.92
C SER A 126 18.86 5.53 16.38
N LYS A 127 18.61 4.61 17.31
CA LYS A 127 18.96 4.79 18.72
C LYS A 127 20.43 4.46 19.01
N LEU A 128 21.14 3.88 18.04
CA LEU A 128 22.53 3.45 18.17
C LEU A 128 23.52 4.47 17.61
N ILE A 129 23.15 5.18 16.54
CA ILE A 129 23.98 6.19 15.87
C ILE A 129 23.14 7.44 15.60
N THR A 130 23.46 8.52 16.30
CA THR A 130 22.71 9.79 16.20
C THR A 130 22.74 10.36 14.78
N GLY A 131 21.57 10.72 14.24
CA GLY A 131 21.41 11.36 12.93
C GLY A 131 21.42 10.37 11.75
N GLU A 132 21.45 9.06 12.02
CA GLU A 132 21.31 8.04 10.97
C GLU A 132 19.92 7.37 11.03
N SER A 133 19.46 6.87 9.89
CA SER A 133 18.26 6.05 9.81
C SER A 133 18.56 4.62 10.25
N SER A 134 17.66 3.99 11.01
CA SER A 134 17.72 2.55 11.29
C SER A 134 16.97 1.70 10.26
N VAL A 135 16.34 2.31 9.24
CA VAL A 135 15.52 1.61 8.24
C VAL A 135 16.37 1.07 7.10
N GLY A 136 16.24 -0.24 6.80
CA GLY A 136 17.03 -0.85 5.74
C GLY A 136 16.44 -2.13 5.13
N TYR A 137 15.95 -2.06 3.87
CA TYR A 137 15.34 -3.20 3.15
C TYR A 137 15.64 -3.21 1.64
N THR A 138 16.80 -2.70 1.21
CA THR A 138 17.17 -2.59 -0.21
C THR A 138 17.17 -3.93 -0.96
N GLY A 139 17.50 -5.02 -0.26
CA GLY A 139 17.50 -6.36 -0.85
C GLY A 139 16.12 -6.86 -1.26
N GLN A 140 15.08 -6.45 -0.57
CA GLN A 140 13.69 -6.79 -0.84
C GLN A 140 13.19 -6.05 -2.07
N ILE A 141 13.50 -4.76 -2.15
CA ILE A 141 13.20 -3.94 -3.34
C ILE A 141 13.93 -4.47 -4.58
N ALA A 142 15.20 -4.87 -4.44
CA ALA A 142 15.93 -5.50 -5.55
C ALA A 142 15.23 -6.77 -6.08
N ARG A 143 14.58 -7.56 -5.21
CA ARG A 143 13.81 -8.75 -5.65
C ARG A 143 12.48 -8.39 -6.30
N HIS A 144 11.79 -7.35 -5.84
CA HIS A 144 10.63 -6.79 -6.55
C HIS A 144 11.03 -6.35 -7.97
N ALA A 145 12.15 -5.65 -8.10
CA ALA A 145 12.69 -5.23 -9.39
C ALA A 145 13.00 -6.43 -10.30
N LEU A 146 13.66 -7.47 -9.78
CA LEU A 146 13.96 -8.69 -10.54
C LEU A 146 12.70 -9.42 -11.01
N ILE A 147 11.67 -9.54 -10.18
CA ILE A 147 10.38 -10.14 -10.56
C ILE A 147 9.73 -9.32 -11.68
N SER A 148 9.76 -7.99 -11.58
CA SER A 148 9.19 -7.08 -12.57
C SER A 148 9.93 -7.16 -13.91
N GLU A 149 11.26 -7.19 -13.89
CA GLU A 149 12.08 -7.33 -15.10
C GLU A 149 11.90 -8.69 -15.78
N LEU A 150 11.90 -9.79 -15.01
CA LEU A 150 11.61 -11.12 -15.55
C LEU A 150 10.22 -11.16 -16.22
N THR A 151 9.21 -10.60 -15.56
CA THR A 151 7.85 -10.55 -16.10
C THR A 151 7.76 -9.71 -17.38
N SER A 152 8.44 -8.56 -17.41
CA SER A 152 8.52 -7.68 -18.59
C SER A 152 9.24 -8.38 -19.74
N TYR A 153 10.34 -9.09 -19.42
CA TYR A 153 11.07 -9.87 -20.42
C TYR A 153 10.20 -10.98 -21.03
N ILE A 154 9.50 -11.77 -20.23
CA ILE A 154 8.57 -12.81 -20.72
C ILE A 154 7.45 -12.19 -21.57
N GLY A 155 6.95 -11.01 -21.16
CA GLY A 155 5.83 -10.33 -21.84
C GLY A 155 6.17 -9.75 -23.21
N ALA A 156 7.39 -9.31 -23.43
CA ALA A 156 7.80 -8.62 -24.66
C ALA A 156 9.22 -9.00 -25.14
N GLY A 157 10.20 -9.03 -24.25
CA GLY A 157 11.60 -9.27 -24.59
C GLY A 157 11.83 -10.64 -25.20
N LEU A 158 11.20 -11.69 -24.65
CA LEU A 158 11.33 -13.07 -25.13
C LEU A 158 10.89 -13.19 -26.61
N GLN A 159 9.74 -12.61 -26.98
CA GLN A 159 9.27 -12.62 -28.38
C GLN A 159 10.23 -11.85 -29.29
N ALA A 160 10.73 -10.71 -28.84
CA ALA A 160 11.69 -9.91 -29.61
C ALA A 160 13.00 -10.70 -29.86
N ASP A 161 13.50 -11.43 -28.86
CA ASP A 161 14.70 -12.27 -29.00
C ASP A 161 14.44 -13.47 -29.95
N ILE A 162 13.23 -14.06 -29.94
CA ILE A 162 12.82 -15.12 -30.87
C ILE A 162 12.79 -14.57 -32.30
N ASP A 163 12.16 -13.44 -32.53
CA ASP A 163 12.03 -12.80 -33.85
C ASP A 163 13.41 -12.39 -34.42
N ALA A 164 14.34 -12.06 -33.53
CA ALA A 164 15.74 -11.77 -33.87
C ALA A 164 16.62 -13.02 -34.05
N ASN A 165 16.07 -14.23 -33.86
CA ASN A 165 16.78 -15.53 -33.92
C ASN A 165 18.00 -15.60 -32.98
N LEU A 166 17.86 -15.08 -31.76
CA LEU A 166 18.98 -15.07 -30.80
C LEU A 166 19.17 -16.38 -30.06
N PHE A 167 18.21 -17.31 -30.11
CA PHE A 167 18.29 -18.60 -29.44
C PHE A 167 18.70 -19.72 -30.39
N ALA A 168 19.76 -20.43 -30.05
CA ALA A 168 20.23 -21.58 -30.81
C ALA A 168 19.35 -22.83 -30.59
N ASP A 169 18.81 -22.97 -29.39
CA ASP A 169 18.01 -24.12 -28.93
C ASP A 169 17.21 -23.78 -27.67
N LYS A 170 16.45 -24.77 -27.17
CA LYS A 170 15.65 -24.69 -25.95
C LYS A 170 16.49 -24.28 -24.73
N GLN A 171 17.72 -24.81 -24.59
CA GLN A 171 18.58 -24.52 -23.45
C GLN A 171 18.99 -23.04 -23.40
N ALA A 172 19.24 -22.42 -24.55
CA ALA A 172 19.55 -20.99 -24.63
C ALA A 172 18.40 -20.10 -24.09
N VAL A 173 17.15 -20.50 -24.31
CA VAL A 173 15.98 -19.82 -23.72
C VAL A 173 15.96 -19.99 -22.20
N ILE A 174 16.14 -21.22 -21.71
CA ILE A 174 16.20 -21.52 -20.27
C ILE A 174 17.34 -20.74 -19.59
N ASP A 175 18.51 -20.68 -20.21
CA ASP A 175 19.66 -19.93 -19.68
C ASP A 175 19.36 -18.44 -19.58
N LYS A 176 18.66 -17.88 -20.57
CA LYS A 176 18.23 -16.49 -20.56
C LYS A 176 17.23 -16.20 -19.44
N LEU A 177 16.22 -17.04 -19.24
CA LEU A 177 15.26 -16.91 -18.13
C LEU A 177 15.96 -17.04 -16.78
N ASN A 178 16.88 -17.99 -16.64
CA ASN A 178 17.70 -18.18 -15.45
C ASN A 178 18.65 -17.00 -15.16
N SER A 179 19.00 -16.20 -16.16
CA SER A 179 19.77 -14.98 -15.92
C SER A 179 19.03 -13.97 -15.02
N TYR A 180 17.70 -13.96 -15.00
CA TYR A 180 16.88 -13.17 -14.07
C TYR A 180 16.62 -13.86 -12.74
N PHE A 181 16.50 -15.19 -12.72
CA PHE A 181 16.07 -15.94 -11.55
C PHE A 181 17.22 -16.39 -10.65
N ARG A 182 18.32 -16.90 -11.25
CA ARG A 182 19.45 -17.55 -10.54
C ARG A 182 20.70 -16.69 -10.47
N THR A 183 20.88 -15.75 -11.38
CA THR A 183 22.07 -14.91 -11.41
C THR A 183 22.04 -13.88 -10.28
N THR A 184 23.17 -13.68 -9.62
CA THR A 184 23.31 -12.70 -8.55
C THR A 184 23.49 -11.28 -9.11
N SER A 185 22.99 -10.27 -8.40
CA SER A 185 23.01 -8.86 -8.85
C SER A 185 24.42 -8.35 -9.17
N ASN A 186 25.47 -8.81 -8.49
CA ASN A 186 26.85 -8.43 -8.79
C ASN A 186 27.44 -9.12 -10.04
N GLN A 187 26.75 -10.09 -10.63
CA GLN A 187 27.08 -10.70 -11.92
C GLN A 187 26.40 -9.98 -13.10
N TYR A 188 25.42 -9.11 -12.84
CA TYR A 188 24.85 -8.23 -13.84
C TYR A 188 25.82 -7.06 -14.09
N GLU A 189 26.97 -7.33 -14.70
CA GLU A 189 28.02 -6.36 -15.03
C GLU A 189 27.43 -5.01 -15.47
N ASN A 190 27.21 -4.07 -14.59
CA ASN A 190 26.77 -2.68 -14.81
C ASN A 190 25.75 -2.42 -15.96
N ASN A 191 25.27 -3.46 -16.65
CA ASN A 191 24.47 -3.41 -17.85
C ASN A 191 23.02 -3.92 -17.67
N PHE A 192 22.65 -4.41 -16.49
CA PHE A 192 21.27 -4.78 -16.23
C PHE A 192 20.48 -3.54 -15.81
N SER A 193 20.02 -2.80 -16.82
CA SER A 193 19.17 -1.64 -16.61
C SER A 193 17.76 -2.08 -16.22
N LEU A 194 17.16 -1.37 -15.28
CA LEU A 194 15.76 -1.54 -14.91
C LEU A 194 14.88 -0.82 -15.93
N ASN A 195 13.90 -1.53 -16.48
CA ASN A 195 13.02 -1.00 -17.52
C ASN A 195 11.55 -0.92 -17.05
N PHE A 196 11.22 -1.49 -15.89
CA PHE A 196 9.84 -1.50 -15.40
C PHE A 196 9.36 -0.14 -14.90
N LEU A 197 10.28 0.77 -14.59
CA LEU A 197 10.02 2.14 -14.16
C LEU A 197 11.09 3.10 -14.70
N SER A 198 10.68 4.18 -15.34
CA SER A 198 11.55 5.28 -15.77
C SER A 198 11.81 6.29 -14.64
N ASP A 199 12.80 7.14 -14.83
CA ASP A 199 13.09 8.29 -13.97
C ASP A 199 13.38 7.91 -12.51
N THR A 200 14.16 6.83 -12.32
CA THR A 200 14.56 6.32 -10.99
C THR A 200 15.97 6.74 -10.61
N LYS A 201 16.22 6.94 -9.30
CA LYS A 201 17.58 7.11 -8.73
C LYS A 201 18.44 5.86 -8.92
N GLN A 202 17.82 4.69 -9.06
CA GLN A 202 18.48 3.40 -9.23
C GLN A 202 18.20 2.82 -10.63
N PRO A 203 18.93 3.25 -11.67
CA PRO A 203 18.73 2.74 -13.02
C PRO A 203 19.22 1.30 -13.22
N PHE A 204 20.03 0.76 -12.29
CA PHE A 204 20.53 -0.61 -12.32
C PHE A 204 20.20 -1.36 -11.04
N ILE A 205 20.08 -2.69 -11.14
CA ILE A 205 19.81 -3.54 -9.97
C ILE A 205 20.87 -3.40 -8.87
N THR A 206 22.13 -3.16 -9.24
CA THR A 206 23.25 -2.94 -8.31
C THR A 206 23.17 -1.59 -7.58
N ASP A 207 22.43 -0.63 -8.09
CA ASP A 207 22.19 0.65 -7.42
C ASP A 207 21.17 0.53 -6.30
N ILE A 208 20.22 -0.43 -6.41
CA ILE A 208 19.28 -0.72 -5.33
C ILE A 208 19.99 -1.42 -4.18
N SER A 209 20.80 -2.45 -4.48
CA SER A 209 21.50 -3.22 -3.47
C SER A 209 22.87 -3.66 -3.98
N SER A 210 23.93 -3.24 -3.27
CA SER A 210 25.32 -3.58 -3.58
C SER A 210 25.70 -5.04 -3.25
N SER A 211 24.83 -5.78 -2.51
CA SER A 211 25.05 -7.18 -2.19
C SER A 211 24.45 -8.10 -3.25
N ALA A 212 25.01 -9.30 -3.40
CA ALA A 212 24.52 -10.30 -4.34
C ALA A 212 23.08 -10.70 -4.02
N LYS A 213 22.14 -10.32 -4.88
CA LYS A 213 20.71 -10.64 -4.78
C LYS A 213 20.29 -11.47 -5.99
N ASN A 214 19.49 -12.50 -5.75
CA ASN A 214 18.78 -13.26 -6.76
C ASN A 214 17.40 -13.66 -6.24
N LEU A 215 16.58 -14.26 -7.08
CA LEU A 215 15.26 -14.73 -6.72
C LEU A 215 15.31 -16.13 -6.10
N VAL A 216 16.09 -17.04 -6.69
CA VAL A 216 16.14 -18.45 -6.28
C VAL A 216 16.57 -18.64 -4.83
N GLY A 217 17.48 -17.80 -4.32
CA GLY A 217 17.99 -17.93 -2.93
C GLY A 217 16.96 -17.53 -1.86
N LYS A 218 15.81 -16.98 -2.26
CA LYS A 218 14.75 -16.56 -1.34
C LYS A 218 13.37 -17.14 -1.69
N ILE A 219 13.31 -18.02 -2.68
CA ILE A 219 12.07 -18.79 -2.92
C ILE A 219 11.82 -19.73 -1.75
N ALA A 220 10.58 -19.93 -1.37
CA ALA A 220 10.18 -20.82 -0.28
C ALA A 220 10.85 -22.19 -0.44
N GLY A 221 11.57 -22.63 0.59
CA GLY A 221 12.38 -23.83 0.59
C GLY A 221 13.88 -23.59 0.47
N ASN A 222 14.34 -22.54 -0.17
CA ASN A 222 15.77 -22.29 -0.38
C ASN A 222 16.41 -21.41 0.70
N ASP A 223 15.62 -20.68 1.47
CA ASP A 223 16.06 -20.10 2.74
C ASP A 223 15.75 -21.09 3.87
N ALA A 224 16.77 -21.76 4.37
CA ALA A 224 16.62 -22.89 5.29
C ALA A 224 16.35 -22.49 6.74
N THR A 225 16.17 -21.18 7.03
CA THR A 225 15.96 -20.67 8.38
C THR A 225 14.49 -20.33 8.61
N ARG A 226 13.96 -20.71 9.78
CA ARG A 226 12.67 -20.24 10.30
C ARG A 226 11.48 -20.44 9.33
N MET A 227 11.37 -21.63 8.73
CA MET A 227 10.23 -21.99 7.88
C MET A 227 9.28 -22.95 8.60
N ARG A 228 7.96 -22.70 8.51
CA ARG A 228 6.93 -23.57 9.12
C ARG A 228 6.92 -25.00 8.59
N LYS A 229 7.35 -25.22 7.35
CA LYS A 229 7.40 -26.53 6.68
C LYS A 229 8.67 -26.66 5.83
N ASP A 230 9.09 -27.88 5.60
CA ASP A 230 10.12 -28.19 4.61
C ASP A 230 9.51 -28.16 3.20
N TRP A 231 9.62 -27.00 2.54
CA TRP A 231 9.10 -26.81 1.18
C TRP A 231 9.93 -27.52 0.10
N THR A 232 11.04 -28.17 0.46
CA THR A 232 11.94 -28.88 -0.47
C THR A 232 11.68 -30.39 -0.53
N ASP A 233 10.85 -30.95 0.34
CA ASP A 233 10.60 -32.39 0.44
C ASP A 233 9.70 -32.95 -0.67
N GLY A 234 9.10 -32.10 -1.52
CA GLY A 234 8.17 -32.48 -2.59
C GLY A 234 6.80 -32.98 -2.11
N THR A 235 6.51 -32.92 -0.81
CA THR A 235 5.23 -33.33 -0.22
C THR A 235 4.50 -32.20 0.49
N SER A 236 5.23 -31.26 1.06
CA SER A 236 4.68 -30.13 1.83
C SER A 236 4.08 -29.04 0.96
N PHE A 237 4.61 -28.87 -0.26
CA PHE A 237 4.09 -27.88 -1.23
C PHE A 237 2.93 -28.48 -2.02
N VAL A 238 1.72 -28.00 -1.75
CA VAL A 238 0.47 -28.51 -2.30
C VAL A 238 -0.07 -27.57 -3.40
N GLY A 239 -0.90 -28.10 -4.28
CA GLY A 239 -1.63 -27.32 -5.31
C GLY A 239 -0.93 -27.22 -6.67
N ALA A 240 0.36 -27.51 -6.77
CA ALA A 240 1.14 -27.40 -8.01
C ALA A 240 1.40 -28.75 -8.73
N GLY A 241 0.92 -29.85 -8.17
CA GLY A 241 1.17 -31.22 -8.66
C GLY A 241 2.05 -32.01 -7.70
N ALA A 242 1.99 -33.35 -7.83
CA ALA A 242 2.72 -34.23 -6.92
C ALA A 242 4.24 -34.14 -7.12
N GLY A 243 4.98 -34.04 -6.01
CA GLY A 243 6.45 -34.01 -6.01
C GLY A 243 7.07 -32.67 -6.41
N MET A 244 6.25 -31.64 -6.64
CA MET A 244 6.75 -30.31 -6.93
C MET A 244 7.25 -29.60 -5.68
N THR A 245 8.27 -28.77 -5.84
CA THR A 245 8.71 -27.77 -4.88
C THR A 245 8.51 -26.38 -5.49
N PRO A 246 8.55 -25.29 -4.70
CA PRO A 246 8.46 -23.94 -5.27
C PRO A 246 9.51 -23.67 -6.37
N GLU A 247 10.73 -24.12 -6.20
CA GLU A 247 11.79 -23.94 -7.21
C GLU A 247 11.53 -24.79 -8.46
N THR A 248 11.19 -26.06 -8.32
CA THR A 248 10.95 -26.94 -9.48
C THR A 248 9.69 -26.56 -10.26
N LEU A 249 8.75 -25.86 -9.64
CA LEU A 249 7.60 -25.29 -10.34
C LEU A 249 8.03 -24.14 -11.27
N VAL A 250 8.94 -23.27 -10.83
CA VAL A 250 9.52 -22.22 -11.68
C VAL A 250 10.28 -22.84 -12.86
N ASP A 251 11.09 -23.88 -12.59
CA ASP A 251 11.81 -24.61 -13.64
C ASP A 251 10.84 -25.23 -14.66
N ALA A 252 9.73 -25.81 -14.21
CA ALA A 252 8.70 -26.37 -15.10
C ALA A 252 8.03 -25.29 -15.99
N TYR A 253 7.80 -24.10 -15.47
CA TYR A 253 7.29 -22.99 -16.26
C TYR A 253 8.32 -22.45 -17.26
N PHE A 254 9.59 -22.39 -16.88
CA PHE A 254 10.68 -22.03 -17.81
C PHE A 254 10.84 -23.05 -18.91
N ASP A 255 10.72 -24.35 -18.61
CA ASP A 255 10.77 -25.44 -19.58
C ASP A 255 9.65 -25.30 -20.62
N GLN A 256 8.41 -25.03 -20.19
CA GLN A 256 7.25 -24.80 -21.09
C GLN A 256 7.42 -23.52 -21.92
N LEU A 257 7.91 -22.41 -21.33
CA LEU A 257 8.21 -21.19 -22.09
C LEU A 257 9.24 -21.46 -23.18
N ALA A 258 10.28 -22.23 -22.86
CA ALA A 258 11.32 -22.58 -23.81
C ALA A 258 10.80 -23.53 -24.92
N ASP A 259 9.94 -24.49 -24.59
CA ASP A 259 9.25 -25.29 -25.62
C ASP A 259 8.45 -24.42 -26.57
N ASN A 260 7.63 -23.50 -26.04
CA ASN A 260 6.86 -22.59 -26.86
C ASN A 260 7.73 -21.68 -27.74
N ALA A 261 8.90 -21.24 -27.22
CA ALA A 261 9.80 -20.34 -27.91
C ALA A 261 10.51 -20.99 -29.11
N VAL A 262 10.77 -22.31 -29.06
CA VAL A 262 11.43 -23.03 -30.16
C VAL A 262 10.47 -23.83 -31.04
N ASP A 263 9.17 -23.83 -30.73
CA ASP A 263 8.18 -24.54 -31.56
C ASP A 263 7.97 -23.80 -32.89
N ALA A 264 8.34 -24.47 -33.97
CA ALA A 264 8.19 -23.95 -35.32
C ALA A 264 6.75 -24.05 -35.87
N ASN A 265 5.84 -24.75 -35.14
CA ASN A 265 4.47 -24.93 -35.57
C ASN A 265 3.57 -23.80 -35.05
N ILE A 266 2.48 -23.55 -35.76
CA ILE A 266 1.42 -22.66 -35.27
C ILE A 266 0.70 -23.38 -34.12
N ARG A 267 0.78 -22.83 -32.92
CA ARG A 267 0.04 -23.32 -31.76
C ARG A 267 -1.42 -22.85 -31.84
N LEU A 268 -2.34 -23.75 -31.66
CA LEU A 268 -3.79 -23.47 -31.69
C LEU A 268 -4.38 -23.69 -30.31
N ASP A 269 -5.26 -22.81 -29.85
CA ASP A 269 -5.96 -23.00 -28.59
C ASP A 269 -7.00 -24.13 -28.66
N GLU A 270 -7.19 -24.83 -27.54
CA GLU A 270 -8.08 -25.99 -27.44
C GLU A 270 -9.59 -25.62 -27.51
N ALA A 271 -9.94 -24.35 -27.25
CA ALA A 271 -11.33 -23.90 -27.18
C ALA A 271 -11.86 -23.38 -28.50
N THR A 272 -11.08 -22.56 -29.23
CA THR A 272 -11.53 -21.92 -30.47
C THR A 272 -10.82 -22.43 -31.72
N ASN A 273 -9.74 -23.19 -31.55
CA ASN A 273 -8.83 -23.60 -32.61
C ASN A 273 -8.21 -22.42 -33.38
N SER A 274 -8.03 -21.29 -32.67
CA SER A 274 -7.40 -20.08 -33.20
C SER A 274 -5.89 -20.06 -32.93
N PRO A 275 -5.09 -19.41 -33.77
CA PRO A 275 -3.66 -19.29 -33.55
C PRO A 275 -3.32 -18.50 -32.28
N ILE A 276 -2.44 -19.05 -31.44
CA ILE A 276 -1.87 -18.37 -30.29
C ILE A 276 -0.64 -17.59 -30.74
N THR A 277 -0.66 -16.28 -30.54
CA THR A 277 0.43 -15.37 -30.93
C THR A 277 1.41 -15.06 -29.82
N LYS A 278 0.99 -15.19 -28.55
CA LYS A 278 1.82 -14.90 -27.38
C LYS A 278 2.61 -16.15 -26.96
N VAL A 279 3.94 -16.06 -26.93
CA VAL A 279 4.83 -17.17 -26.58
C VAL A 279 4.53 -17.76 -25.18
N TYR A 280 4.05 -16.94 -24.27
CA TYR A 280 3.77 -17.31 -22.88
C TYR A 280 2.35 -17.84 -22.64
N VAL A 281 1.50 -17.93 -23.66
CA VAL A 281 0.16 -18.53 -23.57
C VAL A 281 0.21 -19.94 -24.14
N ASN A 282 -0.20 -20.94 -23.35
CA ASN A 282 -0.26 -22.34 -23.75
C ASN A 282 -1.59 -22.69 -24.45
N THR A 283 -1.63 -23.82 -25.16
CA THR A 283 -2.83 -24.32 -25.88
C THR A 283 -3.94 -24.75 -24.94
N ASP A 284 -3.64 -25.03 -23.68
CA ASP A 284 -4.54 -25.57 -22.66
C ASP A 284 -5.19 -24.50 -21.75
N GLY A 285 -5.03 -23.23 -22.06
CA GLY A 285 -5.62 -22.13 -21.29
C GLY A 285 -4.79 -21.68 -20.08
N THR A 286 -3.48 -21.87 -20.10
CA THR A 286 -2.58 -21.30 -19.10
C THR A 286 -1.73 -20.17 -19.67
N ASP A 287 -1.54 -19.09 -18.89
CA ASP A 287 -0.65 -17.97 -19.17
C ASP A 287 0.55 -18.05 -18.22
N LEU A 288 1.70 -18.50 -18.75
CA LEU A 288 2.92 -18.73 -17.97
C LEU A 288 3.52 -17.44 -17.40
N LYS A 289 3.31 -16.28 -18.06
CA LYS A 289 3.75 -14.99 -17.54
C LYS A 289 3.01 -14.63 -16.26
N GLN A 290 1.70 -14.82 -16.24
CA GLN A 290 0.88 -14.53 -15.06
C GLN A 290 1.16 -15.53 -13.93
N LEU A 291 1.24 -16.83 -14.25
CA LEU A 291 1.60 -17.86 -13.26
C LEU A 291 2.93 -17.53 -12.58
N LEU A 292 3.98 -17.26 -13.35
CA LEU A 292 5.30 -16.93 -12.82
C LEU A 292 5.28 -15.67 -11.98
N GLN A 293 4.71 -14.58 -12.48
CA GLN A 293 4.69 -13.31 -11.75
C GLN A 293 4.01 -13.44 -10.39
N LYS A 294 2.78 -13.99 -10.39
CA LYS A 294 1.99 -14.09 -9.16
C LYS A 294 2.62 -15.10 -8.19
N PHE A 295 3.10 -16.22 -8.72
CA PHE A 295 3.76 -17.22 -7.89
C PHE A 295 5.07 -16.72 -7.28
N LEU A 296 5.91 -16.00 -8.02
CA LEU A 296 7.14 -15.42 -7.48
C LEU A 296 6.88 -14.36 -6.41
N LEU A 297 5.85 -13.52 -6.59
CA LEU A 297 5.41 -12.61 -5.54
C LEU A 297 5.00 -13.36 -4.27
N MET A 298 4.35 -14.51 -4.40
CA MET A 298 3.92 -15.31 -3.26
C MET A 298 5.07 -16.11 -2.64
N SER A 299 5.80 -16.87 -3.45
CA SER A 299 6.83 -17.78 -2.96
C SER A 299 8.14 -17.11 -2.52
N ILE A 300 8.31 -15.82 -2.81
CA ILE A 300 9.46 -15.02 -2.38
C ILE A 300 9.01 -13.93 -1.41
N THR A 301 8.20 -12.96 -1.86
CA THR A 301 7.93 -11.78 -1.03
C THR A 301 7.00 -12.09 0.13
N TYR A 302 5.88 -12.74 -0.13
CA TYR A 302 4.90 -13.10 0.89
C TYR A 302 5.44 -14.20 1.83
N SER A 303 6.02 -15.25 1.27
CA SER A 303 6.60 -16.36 2.05
C SER A 303 7.68 -15.87 3.01
N GLN A 304 8.68 -15.12 2.54
CA GLN A 304 9.75 -14.61 3.39
C GLN A 304 9.25 -13.66 4.47
N ALA A 305 8.29 -12.79 4.12
CA ALA A 305 7.73 -11.86 5.10
C ALA A 305 6.95 -12.59 6.19
N THR A 306 6.03 -13.49 5.83
CA THR A 306 5.07 -14.08 6.78
C THR A 306 5.58 -15.34 7.48
N ASP A 307 6.42 -16.15 6.81
CA ASP A 307 6.95 -17.43 7.32
C ASP A 307 8.34 -17.28 7.97
N ASP A 308 8.98 -16.10 7.89
CA ASP A 308 10.28 -15.81 8.51
C ASP A 308 10.25 -14.50 9.32
N TYR A 309 10.29 -13.34 8.64
CA TYR A 309 10.57 -12.05 9.30
C TYR A 309 9.48 -11.61 10.29
N LEU A 310 8.22 -11.86 9.98
CA LEU A 310 7.06 -11.51 10.80
C LEU A 310 6.56 -12.66 11.68
N ASP A 311 7.25 -13.81 11.70
CA ASP A 311 6.96 -14.94 12.59
C ASP A 311 8.11 -15.16 13.59
N GLU A 312 8.91 -16.20 13.45
CA GLU A 312 10.06 -16.47 14.32
C GLU A 312 11.11 -15.35 14.29
N GLY A 313 11.15 -14.56 13.20
CA GLY A 313 11.98 -13.37 13.06
C GLY A 313 11.76 -12.30 14.12
N LEU A 314 10.58 -12.25 14.75
CA LEU A 314 10.30 -11.31 15.86
C LEU A 314 11.03 -11.64 17.17
N ALA A 315 11.57 -12.85 17.31
CA ALA A 315 12.29 -13.30 18.50
C ALA A 315 13.80 -13.04 18.46
N ILE A 316 14.31 -12.34 17.44
CA ILE A 316 15.73 -12.04 17.31
C ILE A 316 16.17 -10.83 18.15
N ASP A 317 17.46 -10.60 18.24
CA ASP A 317 18.07 -9.61 19.13
C ASP A 317 17.72 -8.15 18.76
N ASN A 318 17.26 -7.39 19.77
CA ASN A 318 17.03 -5.94 19.71
C ASN A 318 17.93 -5.14 20.67
N VAL A 319 18.92 -5.76 21.27
CA VAL A 319 19.77 -5.14 22.29
C VAL A 319 21.02 -4.53 21.67
N ASP A 320 21.72 -5.32 20.83
CA ASP A 320 23.00 -4.93 20.26
C ASP A 320 22.88 -4.49 18.79
N PRO A 321 23.81 -3.64 18.30
CA PRO A 321 23.90 -3.37 16.87
C PRO A 321 24.03 -4.66 16.08
N ARG A 322 23.35 -4.79 14.95
CA ARG A 322 23.43 -5.95 14.05
C ARG A 322 24.87 -6.30 13.60
N GLY A 323 25.76 -5.34 13.67
CA GLY A 323 27.19 -5.49 13.38
C GLY A 323 27.95 -4.19 13.64
N THR A 324 29.26 -4.25 13.60
CA THR A 324 30.11 -3.08 13.87
C THR A 324 29.77 -1.91 12.93
N GLY A 325 29.43 -0.76 13.49
CA GLY A 325 29.09 0.46 12.75
C GLY A 325 27.73 0.42 12.05
N LYS A 326 26.82 -0.51 12.44
CA LYS A 326 25.45 -0.54 11.96
C LYS A 326 24.56 0.33 12.82
N ALA A 327 23.64 1.03 12.16
CA ALA A 327 22.69 1.94 12.79
C ALA A 327 21.42 1.24 13.27
N ASP A 328 21.30 -0.04 13.02
CA ASP A 328 20.14 -0.90 13.28
C ASP A 328 20.51 -2.13 14.13
N THR A 329 19.54 -2.68 14.85
CA THR A 329 19.61 -4.00 15.49
C THR A 329 19.26 -5.10 14.48
N ALA A 330 19.45 -6.36 14.88
CA ALA A 330 19.04 -7.48 14.04
C ALA A 330 17.50 -7.54 13.88
N LEU A 331 16.75 -7.22 14.94
CA LEU A 331 15.28 -7.19 14.90
C LEU A 331 14.76 -6.02 14.04
N GLU A 332 15.30 -4.80 14.21
CA GLU A 332 14.94 -3.67 13.35
C GLU A 332 15.09 -4.04 11.89
N HIS A 333 16.26 -4.59 11.52
CA HIS A 333 16.54 -4.97 10.15
C HIS A 333 15.62 -6.08 9.63
N GLY A 334 15.39 -7.15 10.40
CA GLY A 334 14.50 -8.24 10.00
C GLY A 334 13.07 -7.75 9.79
N PHE A 335 12.56 -6.89 10.68
CA PHE A 335 11.22 -6.32 10.55
C PHE A 335 11.10 -5.41 9.31
N ASP A 336 12.13 -4.58 9.05
CA ASP A 336 12.21 -3.75 7.84
C ASP A 336 12.23 -4.60 6.57
N GLU A 337 12.89 -5.77 6.59
CA GLU A 337 12.86 -6.71 5.46
C GLU A 337 11.45 -7.24 5.20
N GLY A 338 10.66 -7.52 6.25
CA GLY A 338 9.23 -7.85 6.14
C GLY A 338 8.41 -6.74 5.48
N PHE A 339 8.60 -5.49 5.93
CA PHE A 339 7.98 -4.31 5.32
C PHE A 339 8.39 -4.12 3.85
N GLY A 340 9.68 -4.25 3.54
CA GLY A 340 10.20 -4.14 2.18
C GLY A 340 9.60 -5.17 1.22
N TYR A 341 9.25 -6.37 1.69
CA TYR A 341 8.54 -7.37 0.89
C TYR A 341 7.05 -7.07 0.70
N PHE A 342 6.41 -6.34 1.61
CA PHE A 342 5.07 -5.80 1.36
C PHE A 342 5.09 -4.80 0.20
N GLY A 343 6.16 -4.01 0.09
CA GLY A 343 6.47 -3.15 -1.04
C GLY A 343 5.77 -1.79 -1.02
N ALA A 344 5.38 -1.29 0.15
CA ALA A 344 4.80 0.03 0.30
C ALA A 344 5.86 1.15 0.23
N ALA A 345 5.49 2.30 -0.35
CA ALA A 345 6.23 3.54 -0.18
C ALA A 345 6.24 3.94 1.30
N ARG A 346 7.27 4.71 1.74
CA ARG A 346 7.37 5.06 3.16
C ARG A 346 6.25 5.96 3.66
N ASN A 347 5.75 6.84 2.81
CA ASN A 347 4.61 7.72 3.07
C ASN A 347 3.28 7.15 2.56
N TYR A 348 3.09 5.84 2.64
CA TYR A 348 1.97 5.09 2.06
C TYR A 348 0.58 5.63 2.46
N LEU A 349 0.42 6.10 3.72
CA LEU A 349 -0.85 6.65 4.23
C LEU A 349 -1.23 8.01 3.63
N GLU A 350 -0.32 8.68 2.93
CA GLU A 350 -0.62 9.92 2.22
C GLU A 350 -1.33 9.72 0.88
N TYR A 351 -1.26 8.50 0.35
CA TYR A 351 -1.87 8.14 -0.93
C TYR A 351 -3.33 7.74 -0.75
N THR A 352 -4.14 7.99 -1.76
CA THR A 352 -5.41 7.29 -1.94
C THR A 352 -5.19 5.91 -2.54
N ASP A 353 -6.16 4.99 -2.40
CA ASP A 353 -6.05 3.65 -3.01
C ASP A 353 -5.84 3.70 -4.52
N LYS A 354 -6.48 4.64 -5.23
CA LYS A 354 -6.27 4.80 -6.68
C LYS A 354 -4.86 5.24 -7.02
N GLU A 355 -4.27 6.10 -6.21
CA GLU A 355 -2.88 6.51 -6.34
C GLU A 355 -1.93 5.33 -6.05
N ILE A 356 -2.11 4.61 -4.94
CA ILE A 356 -1.31 3.41 -4.63
C ILE A 356 -1.38 2.38 -5.77
N ALA A 357 -2.59 2.12 -6.26
CA ALA A 357 -2.83 1.13 -7.32
C ALA A 357 -2.32 1.55 -8.71
N GLY A 358 -1.83 2.78 -8.88
CA GLY A 358 -1.47 3.33 -10.18
C GLY A 358 -2.67 3.45 -11.15
N LYS A 359 -3.86 3.76 -10.61
CA LYS A 359 -5.13 3.85 -11.35
C LYS A 359 -5.71 5.27 -11.39
N VAL A 360 -4.86 6.27 -11.28
CA VAL A 360 -5.26 7.67 -11.47
C VAL A 360 -5.47 7.93 -12.96
N ASP A 361 -6.60 8.53 -13.30
CA ASP A 361 -6.92 8.94 -14.66
C ASP A 361 -6.40 10.36 -14.90
N ALA A 362 -5.54 10.53 -15.90
CA ALA A 362 -4.96 11.84 -16.24
C ALA A 362 -6.01 12.87 -16.71
N ASP A 363 -7.16 12.39 -17.22
CA ASP A 363 -8.26 13.23 -17.72
C ASP A 363 -9.35 13.49 -16.65
N ASP A 364 -9.26 12.82 -15.48
CA ASP A 364 -10.23 12.97 -14.39
C ASP A 364 -9.53 13.15 -13.03
N ALA A 365 -9.35 14.42 -12.64
CA ALA A 365 -8.70 14.79 -11.37
C ALA A 365 -9.45 14.28 -10.12
N THR A 366 -10.70 13.81 -10.24
CA THR A 366 -11.45 13.21 -9.11
C THR A 366 -10.94 11.82 -8.76
N THR A 367 -10.11 11.23 -9.61
CA THR A 367 -9.52 9.91 -9.39
C THR A 367 -8.24 9.94 -8.55
N GLY A 368 -7.64 11.11 -8.34
CA GLY A 368 -6.44 11.32 -7.54
C GLY A 368 -5.41 12.24 -8.23
N ARG A 369 -4.24 12.37 -7.60
CA ARG A 369 -3.11 13.15 -8.11
C ARG A 369 -2.33 12.32 -9.12
N ILE A 370 -2.19 12.77 -10.37
CA ILE A 370 -1.55 11.98 -11.43
C ILE A 370 -0.05 11.74 -11.18
N ASP A 371 0.62 12.69 -10.57
CA ASP A 371 2.02 12.61 -10.14
C ASP A 371 2.25 11.65 -8.96
N TRP A 372 1.16 11.23 -8.29
CA TRP A 372 1.15 10.22 -7.23
C TRP A 372 0.75 8.81 -7.72
N SER A 373 0.56 8.62 -9.00
CA SER A 373 0.09 7.34 -9.55
C SER A 373 1.14 6.23 -9.39
N GLY A 374 1.03 5.46 -8.32
CA GLY A 374 1.92 4.36 -7.93
C GLY A 374 3.24 4.80 -7.28
N LYS A 375 3.56 6.08 -7.30
CA LYS A 375 4.84 6.64 -6.85
C LYS A 375 4.73 8.15 -6.63
N HIS A 376 5.59 8.70 -5.78
CA HIS A 376 5.71 10.15 -5.60
C HIS A 376 7.14 10.53 -5.23
N ASP A 377 7.68 11.54 -5.90
CA ASP A 377 8.98 12.16 -5.60
C ASP A 377 8.81 13.03 -4.33
N THR A 378 9.22 12.51 -3.19
CA THR A 378 9.00 13.14 -1.88
C THR A 378 10.03 14.19 -1.53
N ASP A 379 11.23 14.15 -2.14
CA ASP A 379 12.31 15.12 -1.91
C ASP A 379 12.43 16.16 -3.03
N GLY A 380 11.66 16.03 -4.11
CA GLY A 380 11.54 17.02 -5.19
C GLY A 380 12.77 17.10 -6.10
N ASP A 381 13.59 16.05 -6.18
CA ASP A 381 14.80 16.04 -7.02
C ASP A 381 14.54 15.64 -8.47
N GLY A 382 13.32 15.25 -8.81
CA GLY A 382 12.86 14.86 -10.14
C GLY A 382 13.11 13.41 -10.51
N LEU A 383 13.55 12.57 -9.57
CA LEU A 383 13.76 11.13 -9.71
C LEU A 383 13.00 10.39 -8.61
N PHE A 384 12.67 9.12 -8.88
CA PHE A 384 12.02 8.26 -7.87
C PHE A 384 13.03 7.36 -7.18
N ASP A 385 13.05 7.36 -5.86
CA ASP A 385 13.77 6.37 -5.08
C ASP A 385 12.95 5.09 -4.94
N LEU A 386 13.39 4.01 -5.61
CA LEU A 386 12.74 2.71 -5.55
C LEU A 386 12.65 2.14 -4.12
N THR A 387 13.51 2.60 -3.21
CA THR A 387 13.56 2.08 -1.83
C THR A 387 12.63 2.80 -0.86
N SER A 388 11.98 3.90 -1.29
CA SER A 388 11.15 4.71 -0.39
C SER A 388 9.88 5.31 -1.03
N GLU A 389 9.86 5.52 -2.35
CA GLU A 389 8.89 6.39 -3.03
C GLU A 389 7.95 5.66 -4.00
N VAL A 390 8.05 4.33 -4.08
CA VAL A 390 7.32 3.53 -5.08
C VAL A 390 6.53 2.43 -4.40
N ASN A 391 5.26 2.27 -4.79
CA ASN A 391 4.40 1.18 -4.35
C ASN A 391 4.54 -0.04 -5.26
N LEU A 392 4.94 -1.17 -4.71
CA LEU A 392 5.30 -2.39 -5.42
C LEU A 392 4.49 -3.60 -4.92
N GLY A 393 4.29 -4.58 -5.77
CA GLY A 393 3.84 -5.92 -5.37
C GLY A 393 2.52 -5.92 -4.60
N SER A 394 2.58 -6.38 -3.35
CA SER A 394 1.40 -6.61 -2.51
C SER A 394 0.75 -5.33 -2.02
N SER A 395 1.50 -4.25 -1.82
CA SER A 395 0.95 -2.95 -1.42
C SER A 395 0.00 -2.39 -2.47
N ALA A 396 0.42 -2.39 -3.75
CA ALA A 396 -0.45 -1.98 -4.86
C ALA A 396 -1.64 -2.93 -5.08
N ASN A 397 -1.47 -4.23 -4.74
CA ASN A 397 -2.55 -5.20 -4.84
C ASN A 397 -3.62 -4.99 -3.78
N ALA A 398 -3.25 -4.68 -2.53
CA ALA A 398 -4.18 -4.34 -1.45
C ALA A 398 -5.09 -3.17 -1.85
N ALA A 399 -4.52 -2.08 -2.34
CA ALA A 399 -5.25 -0.91 -2.81
C ALA A 399 -6.29 -1.23 -3.91
N LYS A 400 -5.96 -2.16 -4.82
CA LYS A 400 -6.92 -2.60 -5.85
C LYS A 400 -8.14 -3.30 -5.24
N ARG A 401 -7.96 -3.98 -4.13
CA ARG A 401 -9.08 -4.68 -3.45
C ARG A 401 -9.93 -3.70 -2.65
N ASP A 402 -9.31 -2.71 -2.02
CA ASP A 402 -10.02 -1.64 -1.33
C ASP A 402 -10.86 -0.81 -2.32
N ILE A 403 -10.31 -0.43 -3.48
CA ILE A 403 -11.07 0.19 -4.58
C ILE A 403 -12.28 -0.68 -4.98
N GLY A 404 -12.10 -2.00 -5.09
CA GLY A 404 -13.16 -2.94 -5.50
C GLY A 404 -14.31 -3.04 -4.51
N SER A 405 -14.09 -2.72 -3.24
CA SER A 405 -15.10 -2.73 -2.17
C SER A 405 -15.63 -1.35 -1.79
N ALA A 406 -15.03 -0.27 -2.29
CA ALA A 406 -15.27 1.10 -1.82
C ALA A 406 -16.72 1.59 -1.88
N SER A 407 -17.56 1.01 -2.75
CA SER A 407 -18.98 1.34 -2.87
C SER A 407 -19.91 0.43 -2.06
N ASN A 408 -19.38 -0.59 -1.39
CA ASN A 408 -20.14 -1.57 -0.64
C ASN A 408 -20.49 -1.07 0.78
N ALA A 409 -21.40 -1.74 1.45
CA ALA A 409 -21.83 -1.35 2.80
C ALA A 409 -20.72 -1.47 3.86
N ASN A 410 -19.81 -2.43 3.66
CA ASN A 410 -18.67 -2.69 4.54
C ASN A 410 -17.37 -2.71 3.70
N PRO A 411 -16.88 -1.56 3.24
CA PRO A 411 -15.66 -1.49 2.44
C PRO A 411 -14.45 -2.00 3.24
N THR A 412 -13.48 -2.55 2.55
CA THR A 412 -12.19 -2.91 3.14
C THR A 412 -11.21 -1.74 3.12
N ASP A 413 -10.24 -1.77 4.02
CA ASP A 413 -9.14 -0.79 4.10
C ASP A 413 -7.84 -1.54 4.43
N PHE A 414 -7.51 -2.55 3.58
CA PHE A 414 -6.33 -3.40 3.78
C PHE A 414 -5.03 -2.61 3.73
N THR A 415 -5.02 -1.53 2.95
CA THR A 415 -3.88 -0.62 2.82
C THR A 415 -3.57 0.03 4.15
N LYS A 416 -4.55 0.65 4.76
CA LYS A 416 -4.43 1.34 6.04
C LYS A 416 -4.17 0.37 7.19
N ASP A 417 -4.96 -0.70 7.28
CA ASP A 417 -4.81 -1.71 8.34
C ASP A 417 -3.37 -2.26 8.37
N ALA A 418 -2.80 -2.60 7.21
CA ALA A 418 -1.44 -3.11 7.12
C ALA A 418 -0.42 -2.03 7.51
N MET A 419 -0.52 -0.81 6.97
CA MET A 419 0.49 0.23 7.20
C MET A 419 0.50 0.75 8.62
N GLU A 420 -0.65 1.04 9.21
CA GLU A 420 -0.74 1.46 10.61
C GLU A 420 -0.16 0.40 11.57
N ALA A 421 -0.42 -0.88 11.28
CA ALA A 421 0.13 -1.97 12.08
C ALA A 421 1.65 -2.14 11.88
N PHE A 422 2.18 -1.99 10.66
CA PHE A 422 3.63 -1.94 10.41
C PHE A 422 4.30 -0.82 11.19
N LEU A 423 3.75 0.38 11.15
CA LEU A 423 4.27 1.54 11.86
C LEU A 423 4.26 1.33 13.38
N ALA A 424 3.14 0.87 13.93
CA ALA A 424 3.00 0.63 15.37
C ALA A 424 3.95 -0.47 15.87
N ALA A 425 4.07 -1.58 15.14
CA ALA A 425 5.01 -2.64 15.46
C ALA A 425 6.46 -2.15 15.41
N ARG A 426 6.84 -1.44 14.35
CA ARG A 426 8.21 -0.93 14.17
C ARG A 426 8.56 0.12 15.22
N LYS A 427 7.58 0.92 15.66
CA LYS A 427 7.74 1.86 16.78
C LYS A 427 8.04 1.12 18.10
N ILE A 428 7.33 0.03 18.39
CA ILE A 428 7.62 -0.79 19.58
C ILE A 428 9.08 -1.28 19.52
N ILE A 429 9.54 -1.74 18.37
CA ILE A 429 10.91 -2.22 18.18
C ILE A 429 11.91 -1.08 18.42
N ASN A 430 11.73 0.06 17.77
CA ASN A 430 12.65 1.22 17.85
C ASN A 430 12.68 1.84 19.25
N ASP A 431 11.54 1.97 19.94
CA ASP A 431 11.47 2.54 21.28
C ASP A 431 12.18 1.67 22.34
N ASN A 432 12.38 0.38 22.04
CA ASN A 432 12.97 -0.59 22.97
C ASN A 432 14.36 -1.09 22.53
N VAL A 433 15.00 -0.43 21.57
CA VAL A 433 16.39 -0.72 21.18
C VAL A 433 17.30 -0.63 22.43
N GLY A 434 18.18 -1.61 22.58
CA GLY A 434 19.09 -1.72 23.74
C GLY A 434 18.45 -2.41 24.96
N SER A 435 17.23 -2.95 24.83
CA SER A 435 16.49 -3.61 25.92
C SER A 435 15.84 -4.91 25.46
N VAL A 436 15.76 -5.87 26.36
CA VAL A 436 14.94 -7.07 26.15
C VAL A 436 13.47 -6.72 26.37
N PHE A 437 12.60 -7.16 25.49
CA PHE A 437 11.16 -6.90 25.59
C PHE A 437 10.54 -7.51 26.86
N THR A 438 9.61 -6.77 27.46
CA THR A 438 8.69 -7.34 28.44
C THR A 438 7.65 -8.25 27.75
N ALA A 439 6.96 -9.07 28.52
CA ALA A 439 5.88 -9.92 27.98
C ALA A 439 4.76 -9.08 27.34
N GLU A 440 4.44 -7.92 27.91
CA GLU A 440 3.42 -7.01 27.38
C GLU A 440 3.87 -6.39 26.04
N GLN A 441 5.15 -6.03 25.90
CA GLN A 441 5.70 -5.49 24.66
C GLN A 441 5.74 -6.57 23.57
N THR A 442 6.13 -7.78 23.91
CA THR A 442 6.08 -8.92 22.98
C THR A 442 4.65 -9.18 22.50
N THR A 443 3.68 -9.23 23.42
CA THR A 443 2.26 -9.42 23.06
C THR A 443 1.73 -8.30 22.18
N ALA A 444 2.12 -7.04 22.44
CA ALA A 444 1.71 -5.91 21.60
C ALA A 444 2.34 -5.97 20.20
N LEU A 445 3.62 -6.33 20.10
CA LEU A 445 4.32 -6.52 18.84
C LEU A 445 3.67 -7.62 17.99
N GLU A 446 3.38 -8.78 18.61
CA GLU A 446 2.70 -9.90 17.98
C GLU A 446 1.28 -9.54 17.52
N ALA A 447 0.53 -8.76 18.32
CA ALA A 447 -0.80 -8.30 17.92
C ALA A 447 -0.78 -7.42 16.67
N HIS A 448 0.19 -6.51 16.55
CA HIS A 448 0.36 -5.71 15.33
C HIS A 448 0.82 -6.56 14.15
N ARG A 449 1.74 -7.52 14.36
CA ARG A 449 2.11 -8.49 13.35
C ARG A 449 0.89 -9.24 12.81
N ASP A 450 -0.01 -9.69 13.69
CA ASP A 450 -1.22 -10.42 13.31
C ASP A 450 -2.15 -9.56 12.43
N ILE A 451 -2.24 -8.26 12.71
CA ILE A 451 -2.99 -7.33 11.85
C ILE A 451 -2.35 -7.24 10.47
N VAL A 452 -1.02 -7.06 10.39
CA VAL A 452 -0.28 -6.99 9.13
C VAL A 452 -0.51 -8.23 8.28
N VAL A 453 -0.24 -9.42 8.83
CA VAL A 453 -0.31 -10.66 8.05
C VAL A 453 -1.74 -11.01 7.67
N ASN A 454 -2.74 -10.67 8.51
CA ASN A 454 -4.16 -10.86 8.23
C ASN A 454 -4.65 -9.92 7.11
N ALA A 455 -4.32 -8.62 7.16
CA ALA A 455 -4.68 -7.66 6.11
C ALA A 455 -4.05 -8.07 4.76
N TRP A 456 -2.78 -8.45 4.79
CA TRP A 456 -2.06 -8.91 3.60
C TRP A 456 -2.66 -10.18 3.00
N GLU A 457 -2.94 -11.20 3.84
CA GLU A 457 -3.57 -12.45 3.38
C GLU A 457 -4.97 -12.23 2.83
N LYS A 458 -5.79 -11.41 3.50
CA LYS A 458 -7.12 -11.05 3.01
C LYS A 458 -7.08 -10.32 1.67
N ALA A 459 -6.12 -9.42 1.46
CA ALA A 459 -5.92 -8.75 0.18
C ALA A 459 -5.55 -9.75 -0.95
N ILE A 460 -4.71 -10.75 -0.64
CA ILE A 460 -4.38 -11.84 -1.58
C ILE A 460 -5.62 -12.68 -1.88
N ALA A 461 -6.35 -13.12 -0.87
CA ALA A 461 -7.55 -13.93 -1.02
C ALA A 461 -8.66 -13.19 -1.79
N ALA A 462 -8.87 -11.90 -1.49
CA ALA A 462 -9.76 -11.03 -2.25
C ALA A 462 -9.36 -10.93 -3.73
N THR A 463 -8.05 -10.96 -4.02
CA THR A 463 -7.54 -11.00 -5.39
C THR A 463 -7.80 -12.35 -6.06
N VAL A 464 -7.66 -13.45 -5.35
CA VAL A 464 -8.04 -14.79 -5.85
C VAL A 464 -9.55 -14.82 -6.16
N ILE A 465 -10.39 -14.29 -5.26
CA ILE A 465 -11.84 -14.18 -5.44
C ILE A 465 -12.20 -13.34 -6.67
N HIS A 466 -11.54 -12.18 -6.84
CA HIS A 466 -11.70 -11.35 -8.03
C HIS A 466 -11.46 -12.16 -9.31
N TYR A 467 -10.35 -12.87 -9.39
CA TYR A 467 -10.07 -13.69 -10.58
C TYR A 467 -10.95 -14.93 -10.72
N ILE A 468 -11.51 -15.46 -9.63
CA ILE A 468 -12.58 -16.47 -9.71
C ILE A 468 -13.81 -15.87 -10.38
N ASN A 469 -14.23 -14.67 -9.99
CA ASN A 469 -15.40 -13.99 -10.55
C ASN A 469 -15.19 -13.67 -12.03
N ASP A 470 -14.04 -13.12 -12.41
CA ASP A 470 -13.68 -12.82 -13.80
C ASP A 470 -13.62 -14.09 -14.64
N LEU A 471 -12.92 -15.13 -14.18
CA LEU A 471 -12.82 -16.41 -14.90
C LEU A 471 -14.19 -17.06 -15.12
N ARG A 472 -15.06 -17.06 -14.12
CA ARG A 472 -16.43 -17.59 -14.26
C ARG A 472 -17.21 -16.82 -15.32
N SER A 473 -17.10 -15.50 -15.32
CA SER A 473 -17.71 -14.65 -16.35
C SER A 473 -17.18 -14.96 -17.74
N ASP A 474 -15.86 -15.14 -17.88
CA ASP A 474 -15.25 -15.47 -19.18
C ASP A 474 -15.64 -16.85 -19.69
N LEU A 475 -15.69 -17.86 -18.82
CA LEU A 475 -16.08 -19.23 -19.17
C LEU A 475 -17.57 -19.34 -19.54
N ASP A 476 -18.43 -18.44 -19.08
CA ASP A 476 -19.85 -18.43 -19.43
C ASP A 476 -20.13 -17.78 -20.81
N LYS A 477 -19.20 -16.98 -21.32
CA LYS A 477 -19.27 -16.38 -22.65
C LYS A 477 -19.20 -17.43 -23.75
N SER A 478 -19.70 -17.10 -24.95
CA SER A 478 -19.69 -17.96 -26.13
C SER A 478 -19.65 -17.15 -27.41
N GLY A 479 -19.28 -17.79 -28.53
CA GLY A 479 -19.19 -17.13 -29.84
C GLY A 479 -18.17 -16.02 -29.85
N ASP A 480 -18.50 -14.88 -30.43
CA ASP A 480 -17.60 -13.73 -30.60
C ASP A 480 -17.27 -13.02 -29.26
N ASP A 481 -18.06 -13.27 -28.20
CA ASP A 481 -17.82 -12.70 -26.88
C ASP A 481 -16.79 -13.51 -26.05
N TYR A 482 -16.49 -14.75 -26.45
CA TYR A 482 -15.52 -15.60 -25.78
C TYR A 482 -14.09 -15.19 -26.15
N ASN A 483 -13.28 -14.89 -25.15
CA ASN A 483 -11.86 -14.55 -25.32
C ASN A 483 -10.98 -15.59 -24.60
N TYR A 484 -10.28 -16.41 -25.37
CA TYR A 484 -9.37 -17.42 -24.85
C TYR A 484 -8.23 -16.83 -24.00
N GLU A 485 -7.68 -15.71 -24.42
CA GLU A 485 -6.57 -15.07 -23.69
C GLU A 485 -7.01 -14.53 -22.33
N ASP A 486 -8.25 -14.04 -22.19
CA ASP A 486 -8.80 -13.61 -20.90
C ASP A 486 -8.98 -14.79 -19.95
N VAL A 487 -9.51 -15.93 -20.44
CA VAL A 487 -9.60 -17.18 -19.67
C VAL A 487 -8.22 -17.62 -19.18
N ALA A 488 -7.22 -17.66 -20.08
CA ALA A 488 -5.86 -18.07 -19.74
C ALA A 488 -5.23 -17.14 -18.70
N LYS A 489 -5.42 -15.84 -18.89
CA LYS A 489 -4.92 -14.81 -17.99
C LYS A 489 -5.54 -14.93 -16.59
N HIS A 490 -6.87 -14.88 -16.48
CA HIS A 490 -7.54 -14.83 -15.19
C HIS A 490 -7.39 -16.15 -14.42
N TRP A 491 -7.40 -17.30 -15.09
CA TRP A 491 -7.09 -18.58 -14.44
C TRP A 491 -5.67 -18.58 -13.86
N SER A 492 -4.71 -18.11 -14.63
CA SER A 492 -3.31 -18.13 -14.23
C SER A 492 -2.99 -17.13 -13.11
N GLU A 493 -3.64 -15.96 -13.11
CA GLU A 493 -3.56 -14.99 -12.01
C GLU A 493 -4.18 -15.54 -10.73
N MET A 494 -5.37 -16.12 -10.81
CA MET A 494 -6.03 -16.82 -9.72
C MET A 494 -5.12 -17.90 -9.12
N LYS A 495 -4.62 -18.80 -9.95
CA LYS A 495 -3.80 -19.95 -9.52
C LYS A 495 -2.48 -19.51 -8.92
N GLY A 496 -1.80 -18.55 -9.55
CA GLY A 496 -0.51 -18.04 -9.09
C GLY A 496 -0.58 -17.39 -7.71
N PHE A 497 -1.61 -16.58 -7.44
CA PHE A 497 -1.84 -16.00 -6.11
C PHE A 497 -2.27 -17.07 -5.08
N ALA A 498 -3.20 -17.94 -5.46
CA ALA A 498 -3.73 -18.94 -4.56
C ALA A 498 -2.68 -19.90 -4.01
N LEU A 499 -1.66 -20.26 -4.82
CA LEU A 499 -0.53 -21.09 -4.37
C LEU A 499 0.20 -20.48 -3.17
N GLY A 500 0.15 -19.16 -3.00
CA GLY A 500 0.80 -18.45 -1.89
C GLY A 500 0.11 -18.58 -0.55
N LEU A 501 -1.19 -18.82 -0.51
CA LEU A 501 -1.97 -18.85 0.74
C LEU A 501 -1.53 -19.95 1.72
N GLN A 502 -0.68 -20.89 1.30
CA GLN A 502 -0.07 -21.91 2.17
C GLN A 502 1.15 -21.41 2.95
N PHE A 503 1.73 -20.25 2.63
CA PHE A 503 2.98 -19.81 3.22
C PHE A 503 2.82 -19.08 4.57
N ASN A 504 1.66 -18.52 4.88
CA ASN A 504 1.42 -17.83 6.15
C ASN A 504 1.18 -18.84 7.30
N PRO A 505 2.05 -18.90 8.35
CA PRO A 505 1.85 -19.77 9.50
C PRO A 505 0.65 -19.36 10.37
N HIS A 506 0.21 -18.10 10.29
CA HIS A 506 -0.91 -17.54 11.05
C HIS A 506 -2.23 -17.55 10.27
N SER A 507 -2.28 -18.22 9.11
CA SER A 507 -3.46 -18.28 8.27
C SER A 507 -4.63 -19.00 8.97
N PRO A 508 -5.86 -18.47 8.93
CA PRO A 508 -7.05 -19.20 9.34
C PRO A 508 -7.47 -20.29 8.33
N ILE A 509 -6.90 -20.27 7.11
CA ILE A 509 -7.14 -21.32 6.11
C ILE A 509 -6.38 -22.58 6.51
N THR A 510 -7.10 -23.65 6.84
CA THR A 510 -6.47 -24.92 7.19
C THR A 510 -5.84 -25.61 5.98
N ASP A 511 -4.84 -26.49 6.23
CA ASP A 511 -4.22 -27.30 5.15
C ASP A 511 -5.26 -28.10 4.33
N ALA A 512 -6.34 -28.58 4.97
CA ALA A 512 -7.41 -29.30 4.29
C ALA A 512 -8.23 -28.39 3.37
N GLN A 513 -8.62 -27.20 3.84
CA GLN A 513 -9.32 -26.21 3.03
C GLN A 513 -8.45 -25.75 1.86
N PHE A 514 -7.15 -25.50 2.11
CA PHE A 514 -6.21 -25.15 1.06
C PHE A 514 -6.13 -26.23 -0.03
N ALA A 515 -6.00 -27.50 0.36
CA ALA A 515 -5.97 -28.61 -0.57
C ALA A 515 -7.28 -28.73 -1.36
N GLU A 516 -8.44 -28.54 -0.72
CA GLU A 516 -9.77 -28.57 -1.34
C GLU A 516 -9.93 -27.44 -2.38
N ILE A 517 -9.53 -26.21 -2.06
CA ILE A 517 -9.50 -25.07 -2.99
C ILE A 517 -8.73 -25.47 -4.27
N HIS A 518 -7.55 -26.07 -4.12
CA HIS A 518 -6.72 -26.44 -5.27
C HIS A 518 -7.24 -27.66 -6.05
N VAL A 519 -8.05 -28.53 -5.42
CA VAL A 519 -8.83 -29.56 -6.16
C VAL A 519 -9.86 -28.90 -7.07
N HIS A 520 -10.57 -27.89 -6.59
CA HIS A 520 -11.56 -27.16 -7.38
C HIS A 520 -10.93 -26.33 -8.53
N PHE A 521 -9.76 -25.76 -8.32
CA PHE A 521 -9.05 -25.01 -9.38
C PHE A 521 -8.48 -25.89 -10.47
N GLY A 522 -8.07 -27.12 -10.13
CA GLY A 522 -7.32 -27.98 -11.04
C GLY A 522 -5.88 -27.51 -11.29
N GLN A 523 -5.23 -28.13 -12.28
CA GLN A 523 -3.87 -27.77 -12.74
C GLN A 523 -3.90 -26.91 -14.01
N LYS A 524 -5.06 -26.76 -14.64
CA LYS A 524 -5.37 -25.90 -15.79
C LYS A 524 -6.89 -25.64 -15.81
N PRO A 525 -7.37 -24.62 -16.53
CA PRO A 525 -8.80 -24.38 -16.67
C PRO A 525 -9.49 -25.54 -17.41
N VAL A 526 -10.78 -25.74 -17.13
CA VAL A 526 -11.62 -26.61 -17.96
C VAL A 526 -12.21 -25.78 -19.10
N LEU A 527 -11.79 -26.08 -20.31
CA LEU A 527 -12.25 -25.40 -21.52
C LEU A 527 -13.39 -26.18 -22.19
N LEU A 528 -14.25 -25.47 -22.92
CA LEU A 528 -15.15 -26.10 -23.86
C LEU A 528 -14.34 -26.48 -25.13
N PRO A 529 -14.15 -27.78 -25.46
CA PRO A 529 -13.33 -28.14 -26.60
C PRO A 529 -13.92 -27.61 -27.91
N PHE A 530 -13.08 -27.19 -28.83
CA PHE A 530 -13.49 -26.69 -30.14
C PHE A 530 -14.47 -27.64 -30.84
N GLY A 531 -15.60 -27.11 -31.30
CA GLY A 531 -16.66 -27.87 -31.96
C GLY A 531 -17.58 -28.67 -31.04
N SER A 532 -17.36 -28.66 -29.72
CA SER A 532 -18.23 -29.31 -28.74
C SER A 532 -19.42 -28.42 -28.39
N ALA A 533 -20.60 -29.02 -28.31
CA ALA A 533 -21.81 -28.39 -27.75
C ALA A 533 -22.09 -28.85 -26.30
N ASP A 534 -21.33 -29.83 -25.80
CA ASP A 534 -21.53 -30.38 -24.45
C ASP A 534 -20.76 -29.52 -23.41
N ARG A 535 -21.51 -28.71 -22.68
CA ARG A 535 -20.99 -27.83 -21.60
C ARG A 535 -21.00 -28.49 -20.22
N THR A 536 -21.30 -29.79 -20.11
CA THR A 536 -21.46 -30.44 -18.80
C THR A 536 -20.23 -30.27 -17.90
N ALA A 537 -19.05 -30.59 -18.42
CA ALA A 537 -17.78 -30.45 -17.65
C ALA A 537 -17.49 -28.99 -17.27
N LEU A 538 -17.74 -28.07 -18.18
CA LEU A 538 -17.54 -26.62 -17.94
C LEU A 538 -18.51 -26.10 -16.87
N THR A 539 -19.78 -26.52 -16.89
CA THR A 539 -20.78 -26.13 -15.88
C THR A 539 -20.39 -26.64 -14.48
N ILE A 540 -19.89 -27.88 -14.40
CA ILE A 540 -19.37 -28.44 -13.14
C ILE A 540 -18.16 -27.60 -12.63
N TYR A 541 -17.25 -27.27 -13.53
CA TYR A 541 -16.06 -26.51 -13.17
C TYR A 541 -16.40 -25.08 -12.68
N ILE A 542 -17.35 -24.40 -13.33
CA ILE A 542 -17.84 -23.08 -12.86
C ILE A 542 -18.40 -23.19 -11.43
N ALA A 543 -19.16 -24.25 -11.13
CA ALA A 543 -19.66 -24.50 -9.78
C ALA A 543 -18.54 -24.85 -8.79
N ASP A 544 -17.47 -25.52 -9.22
CA ASP A 544 -16.30 -25.79 -8.39
C ASP A 544 -15.52 -24.52 -8.05
N LEU A 545 -15.38 -23.59 -8.98
CA LEU A 545 -14.81 -22.27 -8.72
C LEU A 545 -15.62 -21.50 -7.65
N GLU A 546 -16.94 -21.60 -7.65
CA GLU A 546 -17.81 -21.03 -6.60
C GLU A 546 -17.54 -21.64 -5.24
N LYS A 547 -17.39 -22.95 -5.13
CA LYS A 547 -17.06 -23.63 -3.87
C LYS A 547 -15.71 -23.16 -3.32
N ALA A 548 -14.69 -23.04 -4.17
CA ALA A 548 -13.39 -22.50 -3.76
C ALA A 548 -13.51 -21.08 -3.21
N ARG A 549 -14.31 -20.23 -3.86
CA ARG A 549 -14.61 -18.86 -3.39
C ARG A 549 -15.30 -18.88 -2.02
N ASP A 550 -16.29 -19.72 -1.84
CA ASP A 550 -17.06 -19.83 -0.60
C ASP A 550 -16.18 -20.32 0.56
N ILE A 551 -15.24 -21.26 0.31
CA ILE A 551 -14.25 -21.68 1.31
C ILE A 551 -13.35 -20.49 1.75
N LEU A 552 -12.86 -19.67 0.80
CA LEU A 552 -12.06 -18.49 1.11
C LEU A 552 -12.87 -17.46 1.92
N GLN A 553 -14.11 -17.22 1.52
CA GLN A 553 -15.02 -16.31 2.22
C GLN A 553 -15.22 -16.72 3.67
N GLU A 554 -15.56 -18.00 3.91
CA GLU A 554 -15.83 -18.52 5.23
C GLU A 554 -14.57 -18.52 6.11
N ALA A 555 -13.45 -19.04 5.62
CA ALA A 555 -12.21 -19.16 6.38
C ALA A 555 -11.66 -17.80 6.83
N LEU A 556 -11.78 -16.77 6.00
CA LEU A 556 -11.24 -15.42 6.27
C LEU A 556 -12.28 -14.44 6.82
N GLY A 557 -13.55 -14.87 6.93
CA GLY A 557 -14.63 -14.01 7.40
C GLY A 557 -14.88 -12.79 6.52
N LEU A 558 -14.82 -12.97 5.18
CA LEU A 558 -14.99 -11.87 4.22
C LEU A 558 -16.46 -11.52 4.04
N ASP A 559 -16.75 -10.22 3.89
CA ASP A 559 -18.09 -9.73 3.64
C ASP A 559 -18.63 -10.23 2.29
N ALA A 560 -19.87 -10.71 2.27
CA ALA A 560 -20.47 -11.33 1.09
C ALA A 560 -20.65 -10.36 -0.07
N ASP A 561 -20.96 -9.08 0.21
CA ASP A 561 -21.10 -8.05 -0.82
C ASP A 561 -19.73 -7.75 -1.46
N ASN A 562 -18.66 -7.71 -0.66
CA ASN A 562 -17.29 -7.56 -1.17
C ASN A 562 -16.90 -8.75 -2.05
N VAL A 563 -17.14 -9.98 -1.59
CA VAL A 563 -16.86 -11.21 -2.34
C VAL A 563 -17.60 -11.25 -3.69
N ALA A 564 -18.81 -10.74 -3.74
CA ALA A 564 -19.61 -10.70 -4.98
C ALA A 564 -19.13 -9.61 -5.97
N ASN A 565 -18.50 -8.54 -5.48
CA ASN A 565 -18.16 -7.35 -6.26
C ASN A 565 -16.67 -7.20 -6.60
N TRP A 566 -15.79 -7.96 -5.93
CA TRP A 566 -14.38 -8.03 -6.32
C TRP A 566 -14.15 -8.60 -7.72
#